data_b76b0c5a76076e314e459a84d521a4f4
#
_entry.id   b76b0c5a76076e314e459a84d521a4f4
#
_cell.length_a   1.000
_cell.length_b   1.000
_cell.length_c   1.000
_cell.angle_alpha   90.00
_cell.angle_beta   90.00
_cell.angle_gamma   90.00
#
_symmetry.space_group_name_H-M   'P 1'
#
loop_
_entity.id
_entity.type
_entity.pdbx_description
1 polymer ?
#
loop_
_entity_poly.entity_id
_entity_poly.type
_entity_poly.pdbx_seq_one_letter_code
_entity_poly.pdbx_strand_id
1 'polypeptide(L)'
;IGNVVLHGHKIISWEFITQAPREGMTAGGIFPAIFGTVALVILMIIAVLPVGVMTAIYLHEYAKPESVLTRTIRFAVNNLAGVPSIVFGLFGLGFFIQFIGAGVDKFFGLEVIWGQPCLMWAALTLALLNLPVVVVAAEEALRAVPKETREASLALGATKWQTIRRVILPQALPGVLTGAILSISRGAPGNRVTVTSPVRPTCQSRLGTVSPSATAGQSHHWRPAEA
;
A
#
# COMPACT_ATOMS: atom_id res chain seq x y z
N ILE A 1 26.12 6.03 -12.97
CA ILE A 1 25.34 7.09 -12.33
C ILE A 1 25.71 8.46 -12.92
N GLY A 2 27.01 8.85 -12.97
CA GLY A 2 27.43 10.16 -13.50
C GLY A 2 26.98 10.44 -14.94
N ASN A 3 27.06 9.45 -15.82
CA ASN A 3 26.64 9.60 -17.22
C ASN A 3 25.12 9.80 -17.37
N VAL A 4 24.31 9.14 -16.52
CA VAL A 4 22.83 9.32 -16.49
C VAL A 4 22.47 10.72 -15.99
N VAL A 5 23.17 11.24 -14.99
CA VAL A 5 22.94 12.59 -14.45
C VAL A 5 23.33 13.66 -15.47
N LEU A 6 24.48 13.50 -16.14
CA LEU A 6 24.99 14.47 -17.12
C LEU A 6 24.09 14.59 -18.37
N HIS A 7 23.47 13.51 -18.81
CA HIS A 7 22.58 13.52 -19.98
C HIS A 7 21.11 13.73 -19.60
N GLY A 8 20.70 13.30 -18.39
CA GLY A 8 19.32 13.38 -17.93
C GLY A 8 18.90 14.77 -17.45
N HIS A 9 19.83 15.60 -16.91
CA HIS A 9 19.46 16.91 -16.35
C HIS A 9 18.89 17.89 -17.38
N LYS A 10 19.28 17.75 -18.65
CA LYS A 10 18.78 18.61 -19.76
C LYS A 10 17.32 18.30 -20.14
N ILE A 11 16.81 17.11 -19.78
CA ILE A 11 15.46 16.65 -20.09
C ILE A 11 14.48 17.03 -18.97
N ILE A 12 15.00 17.33 -17.77
CA ILE A 12 14.16 17.74 -16.63
C ILE A 12 13.68 19.18 -16.88
N SER A 13 12.52 19.27 -17.50
CA SER A 13 11.79 20.53 -17.69
C SER A 13 10.50 20.50 -16.88
N TRP A 14 9.89 21.67 -16.67
CA TRP A 14 8.58 21.76 -16.02
C TRP A 14 7.52 20.97 -16.80
N GLU A 15 7.65 20.95 -18.10
CA GLU A 15 6.80 20.19 -19.03
C GLU A 15 6.90 18.68 -18.78
N PHE A 16 8.12 18.15 -18.56
CA PHE A 16 8.36 16.75 -18.24
C PHE A 16 7.67 16.30 -16.95
N ILE A 17 7.53 17.18 -15.96
CA ILE A 17 6.88 16.86 -14.67
C ILE A 17 5.35 16.92 -14.78
N THR A 18 4.80 17.84 -15.63
CA THR A 18 3.36 18.13 -15.66
C THR A 18 2.60 17.43 -16.80
N GLN A 19 3.29 16.94 -17.82
CA GLN A 19 2.62 16.29 -18.94
C GLN A 19 2.45 14.78 -18.75
N ALA A 20 1.46 14.24 -19.46
CA ALA A 20 1.28 12.79 -19.58
C ALA A 20 2.25 12.22 -20.62
N PRO A 21 2.68 10.94 -20.48
CA PRO A 21 3.51 10.28 -21.48
C PRO A 21 2.77 10.16 -22.81
N ARG A 22 3.48 10.42 -23.90
CA ARG A 22 3.01 10.32 -25.28
C ARG A 22 3.89 9.32 -26.03
N GLU A 23 3.41 8.79 -27.16
CA GLU A 23 4.16 7.92 -28.09
C GLU A 23 4.88 6.75 -27.42
N GLY A 24 4.18 5.98 -26.58
CA GLY A 24 4.77 4.80 -25.94
C GLY A 24 5.91 5.11 -24.94
N MET A 25 5.86 6.25 -24.27
CA MET A 25 6.87 6.75 -23.31
C MET A 25 8.16 7.30 -23.96
N THR A 26 8.19 7.55 -25.25
CA THR A 26 9.34 8.17 -25.93
C THR A 26 9.31 9.70 -25.84
N ALA A 27 8.10 10.27 -25.64
CA ALA A 27 7.89 11.70 -25.47
C ALA A 27 6.86 12.00 -24.36
N GLY A 28 6.82 13.24 -23.86
CA GLY A 28 5.92 13.68 -22.80
C GLY A 28 6.55 13.63 -21.42
N GLY A 29 5.74 13.43 -20.39
CA GLY A 29 6.16 13.54 -18.99
C GLY A 29 5.80 12.35 -18.11
N ILE A 30 6.06 12.50 -16.82
CA ILE A 30 5.88 11.46 -15.79
C ILE A 30 4.75 11.77 -14.80
N PHE A 31 3.91 12.77 -15.07
CA PHE A 31 2.85 13.23 -14.15
C PHE A 31 1.94 12.11 -13.65
N PRO A 32 1.39 11.19 -14.50
CA PRO A 32 0.51 10.13 -14.02
C PRO A 32 1.21 9.14 -13.08
N ALA A 33 2.51 8.91 -13.27
CA ALA A 33 3.30 8.04 -12.40
C ALA A 33 3.51 8.69 -11.03
N ILE A 34 3.82 9.99 -10.98
CA ILE A 34 3.96 10.74 -9.73
C ILE A 34 2.63 10.75 -8.99
N PHE A 35 1.54 11.12 -9.67
CA PHE A 35 0.21 11.18 -9.07
C PHE A 35 -0.24 9.80 -8.55
N GLY A 36 -0.06 8.75 -9.35
CA GLY A 36 -0.40 7.38 -8.97
C GLY A 36 0.38 6.90 -7.73
N THR A 37 1.68 7.22 -7.66
CA THR A 37 2.51 6.88 -6.50
C THR A 37 2.06 7.62 -5.24
N VAL A 38 1.83 8.92 -5.32
CA VAL A 38 1.38 9.74 -4.18
C VAL A 38 0.01 9.27 -3.70
N ALA A 39 -0.95 9.07 -4.60
CA ALA A 39 -2.29 8.60 -4.27
C ALA A 39 -2.26 7.21 -3.61
N LEU A 40 -1.45 6.29 -4.13
CA LEU A 40 -1.29 4.95 -3.59
C LEU A 40 -0.70 4.97 -2.18
N VAL A 41 0.34 5.78 -1.94
CA VAL A 41 0.97 5.92 -0.62
C VAL A 41 0.00 6.52 0.38
N ILE A 42 -0.76 7.56 0.01
CA ILE A 42 -1.76 8.18 0.89
C ILE A 42 -2.85 7.17 1.27
N LEU A 43 -3.41 6.44 0.29
CA LEU A 43 -4.41 5.41 0.53
C LEU A 43 -3.88 4.29 1.43
N MET A 44 -2.65 3.84 1.19
CA MET A 44 -1.98 2.84 2.02
C MET A 44 -1.88 3.32 3.48
N ILE A 45 -1.43 4.56 3.71
CA ILE A 45 -1.27 5.11 5.07
C ILE A 45 -2.62 5.21 5.77
N ILE A 46 -3.65 5.74 5.09
CA ILE A 46 -5.01 5.83 5.63
C ILE A 46 -5.55 4.46 6.04
N ALA A 47 -5.19 3.41 5.32
CA ALA A 47 -5.60 2.05 5.65
C ALA A 47 -4.76 1.43 6.78
N VAL A 48 -3.43 1.55 6.75
CA VAL A 48 -2.54 0.83 7.66
C VAL A 48 -2.41 1.49 9.04
N LEU A 49 -2.39 2.84 9.13
CA LEU A 49 -2.16 3.53 10.40
C LEU A 49 -3.24 3.25 11.44
N PRO A 50 -4.55 3.40 11.16
CA PRO A 50 -5.57 3.15 12.18
C PRO A 50 -5.55 1.71 12.66
N VAL A 51 -5.40 0.74 11.75
CA VAL A 51 -5.37 -0.68 12.09
C VAL A 51 -4.10 -1.02 12.90
N GLY A 52 -2.93 -0.54 12.45
CA GLY A 52 -1.65 -0.79 13.12
C GLY A 52 -1.59 -0.17 14.52
N VAL A 53 -2.02 1.08 14.66
CA VAL A 53 -2.02 1.77 15.96
C VAL A 53 -3.02 1.15 16.94
N MET A 54 -4.23 0.82 16.48
CA MET A 54 -5.22 0.14 17.34
C MET A 54 -4.74 -1.24 17.79
N THR A 55 -4.08 -1.98 16.91
CA THR A 55 -3.46 -3.28 17.25
C THR A 55 -2.34 -3.10 18.27
N ALA A 56 -1.49 -2.09 18.10
CA ALA A 56 -0.41 -1.79 19.05
C ALA A 56 -0.94 -1.38 20.43
N ILE A 57 -1.97 -0.53 20.47
CA ILE A 57 -2.64 -0.13 21.72
C ILE A 57 -3.22 -1.36 22.42
N TYR A 58 -3.91 -2.22 21.67
CA TYR A 58 -4.46 -3.45 22.24
C TYR A 58 -3.36 -4.34 22.83
N LEU A 59 -2.28 -4.59 22.08
CA LEU A 59 -1.17 -5.44 22.50
C LEU A 59 -0.40 -4.88 23.69
N HIS A 60 -0.33 -3.56 23.82
CA HIS A 60 0.45 -2.91 24.87
C HIS A 60 -0.37 -2.64 26.15
N GLU A 61 -1.63 -2.19 26.01
CA GLU A 61 -2.44 -1.70 27.15
C GLU A 61 -3.46 -2.72 27.67
N TYR A 62 -4.01 -3.55 26.79
CA TYR A 62 -5.12 -4.46 27.12
C TYR A 62 -4.71 -5.92 27.17
N ALA A 63 -3.71 -6.31 26.40
CA ALA A 63 -3.34 -7.69 26.25
C ALA A 63 -2.62 -8.25 27.48
N LYS A 64 -3.15 -9.31 28.05
CA LYS A 64 -2.44 -10.06 29.08
C LYS A 64 -1.33 -10.90 28.43
N PRO A 65 -0.09 -10.89 28.96
CA PRO A 65 1.04 -11.64 28.36
C PRO A 65 0.78 -13.13 28.19
N GLU A 66 0.00 -13.72 29.07
CA GLU A 66 -0.32 -15.15 29.08
C GLU A 66 -1.52 -15.53 28.19
N SER A 67 -2.22 -14.55 27.64
CA SER A 67 -3.39 -14.81 26.78
C SER A 67 -2.97 -15.47 25.46
N VAL A 68 -3.65 -16.55 25.09
CA VAL A 68 -3.47 -17.25 23.81
C VAL A 68 -3.66 -16.27 22.65
N LEU A 69 -4.64 -15.38 22.73
CA LEU A 69 -4.92 -14.37 21.70
C LEU A 69 -3.74 -13.42 21.49
N THR A 70 -3.12 -12.93 22.58
CA THR A 70 -1.94 -12.06 22.53
C THR A 70 -0.77 -12.76 21.86
N ARG A 71 -0.53 -14.01 22.22
CA ARG A 71 0.54 -14.83 21.63
C ARG A 71 0.28 -15.05 20.13
N THR A 72 -0.94 -15.38 19.76
CA THR A 72 -1.33 -15.59 18.35
C THR A 72 -1.15 -14.32 17.51
N ILE A 73 -1.58 -13.16 18.01
CA ILE A 73 -1.41 -11.89 17.27
C ILE A 73 0.07 -11.57 17.09
N ARG A 74 0.89 -11.66 18.14
CA ARG A 74 2.35 -11.45 18.04
C ARG A 74 3.01 -12.41 17.06
N PHE A 75 2.62 -13.67 17.12
CA PHE A 75 3.11 -14.69 16.20
C PHE A 75 2.72 -14.36 14.75
N ALA A 76 1.48 -13.96 14.53
CA ALA A 76 1.00 -13.56 13.20
C ALA A 76 1.76 -12.33 12.66
N VAL A 77 1.93 -11.28 13.47
CA VAL A 77 2.67 -10.07 13.07
C VAL A 77 4.13 -10.40 12.72
N ASN A 78 4.79 -11.21 13.54
CA ASN A 78 6.19 -11.60 13.30
C ASN A 78 6.34 -12.46 12.05
N ASN A 79 5.41 -13.41 11.82
CA ASN A 79 5.43 -14.23 10.60
C ASN A 79 5.14 -13.39 9.35
N LEU A 80 4.19 -12.45 9.42
CA LEU A 80 3.89 -11.54 8.30
C LEU A 80 5.15 -10.73 7.90
N ALA A 81 5.95 -10.30 8.86
CA ALA A 81 7.19 -9.57 8.58
C ALA A 81 8.24 -10.40 7.82
N GLY A 82 8.19 -11.73 7.93
CA GLY A 82 9.11 -12.66 7.27
C GLY A 82 8.67 -13.10 5.86
N VAL A 83 7.44 -12.78 5.44
CA VAL A 83 6.92 -13.22 4.14
C VAL A 83 7.52 -12.39 3.00
N PRO A 84 8.04 -13.02 1.93
CA PRO A 84 8.50 -12.30 0.74
C PRO A 84 7.41 -11.44 0.11
N SER A 85 7.75 -10.23 -0.34
CA SER A 85 6.80 -9.27 -0.92
C SER A 85 6.02 -9.79 -2.13
N ILE A 86 6.62 -10.71 -2.89
CA ILE A 86 5.96 -11.32 -4.05
C ILE A 86 4.72 -12.14 -3.63
N VAL A 87 4.76 -12.79 -2.47
CA VAL A 87 3.63 -13.54 -1.94
C VAL A 87 2.46 -12.62 -1.62
N PHE A 88 2.74 -11.44 -1.06
CA PHE A 88 1.70 -10.42 -0.83
C PHE A 88 1.09 -9.92 -2.15
N GLY A 89 1.90 -9.78 -3.20
CA GLY A 89 1.38 -9.41 -4.53
C GLY A 89 0.42 -10.46 -5.09
N LEU A 90 0.79 -11.74 -5.01
CA LEU A 90 -0.08 -12.84 -5.43
C LEU A 90 -1.33 -12.97 -4.57
N PHE A 91 -1.19 -12.80 -3.24
CA PHE A 91 -2.32 -12.76 -2.31
C PHE A 91 -3.27 -11.61 -2.65
N GLY A 92 -2.75 -10.41 -2.91
CA GLY A 92 -3.53 -9.24 -3.29
C GLY A 92 -4.34 -9.48 -4.56
N LEU A 93 -3.74 -10.11 -5.56
CA LEU A 93 -4.42 -10.45 -6.80
C LEU A 93 -5.49 -11.51 -6.59
N GLY A 94 -5.19 -12.59 -5.88
CA GLY A 94 -6.15 -13.69 -5.67
C GLY A 94 -7.26 -13.32 -4.70
N PHE A 95 -6.91 -12.74 -3.55
CA PHE A 95 -7.87 -12.46 -2.48
C PHE A 95 -8.66 -11.17 -2.73
N PHE A 96 -7.97 -10.04 -2.94
CA PHE A 96 -8.68 -8.77 -3.08
C PHE A 96 -9.41 -8.66 -4.42
N ILE A 97 -8.78 -9.03 -5.53
CA ILE A 97 -9.38 -8.83 -6.85
C ILE A 97 -10.34 -9.96 -7.18
N GLN A 98 -9.86 -11.23 -7.13
CA GLN A 98 -10.69 -12.35 -7.59
C GLN A 98 -11.74 -12.77 -6.56
N PHE A 99 -11.41 -12.81 -5.28
CA PHE A 99 -12.36 -13.26 -4.26
C PHE A 99 -13.28 -12.12 -3.80
N ILE A 100 -12.75 -11.00 -3.31
CA ILE A 100 -13.57 -9.89 -2.80
C ILE A 100 -14.17 -9.10 -3.97
N GLY A 101 -13.37 -8.65 -4.94
CA GLY A 101 -13.84 -7.80 -6.03
C GLY A 101 -14.86 -8.48 -6.91
N ALA A 102 -14.56 -9.69 -7.39
CA ALA A 102 -15.50 -10.47 -8.19
C ALA A 102 -16.72 -10.96 -7.36
N GLY A 103 -16.54 -11.16 -6.04
CA GLY A 103 -17.65 -11.48 -5.13
C GLY A 103 -18.64 -10.32 -4.98
N VAL A 104 -18.15 -9.11 -4.83
CA VAL A 104 -18.95 -7.88 -4.76
C VAL A 104 -19.70 -7.65 -6.08
N ASP A 105 -19.02 -7.80 -7.22
CA ASP A 105 -19.64 -7.64 -8.53
C ASP A 105 -20.80 -8.64 -8.73
N LYS A 106 -20.63 -9.89 -8.33
CA LYS A 106 -21.68 -10.92 -8.38
C LYS A 106 -22.86 -10.63 -7.44
N PHE A 107 -22.55 -10.14 -6.23
CA PHE A 107 -23.58 -9.86 -5.22
C PHE A 107 -24.48 -8.69 -5.62
N PHE A 108 -23.90 -7.65 -6.23
CA PHE A 108 -24.65 -6.47 -6.68
C PHE A 108 -25.13 -6.56 -8.14
N GLY A 109 -24.85 -7.66 -8.84
CA GLY A 109 -25.22 -7.82 -10.27
C GLY A 109 -24.58 -6.77 -11.19
N LEU A 110 -23.41 -6.24 -10.79
CA LEU A 110 -22.68 -5.23 -11.55
C LEU A 110 -21.85 -5.90 -12.63
N GLU A 111 -21.67 -5.22 -13.77
CA GLU A 111 -20.61 -5.59 -14.70
C GLU A 111 -19.26 -5.48 -13.98
N VAL A 112 -18.27 -6.30 -14.37
CA VAL A 112 -16.98 -6.47 -13.70
C VAL A 112 -16.30 -5.11 -13.45
N ILE A 113 -16.58 -4.49 -12.31
CA ILE A 113 -16.07 -3.18 -11.89
C ILE A 113 -15.00 -3.37 -10.80
N TRP A 114 -15.32 -4.12 -9.76
CA TRP A 114 -14.45 -4.36 -8.61
C TRP A 114 -13.51 -5.55 -8.80
N GLY A 115 -13.86 -6.49 -9.66
CA GLY A 115 -13.02 -7.62 -10.06
C GLY A 115 -11.85 -7.24 -10.99
N GLN A 116 -11.58 -5.95 -11.19
CA GLN A 116 -10.45 -5.45 -11.98
C GLN A 116 -9.34 -4.86 -11.10
N PRO A 117 -8.07 -4.92 -11.55
CA PRO A 117 -6.96 -4.26 -10.87
C PRO A 117 -7.20 -2.75 -10.78
N CYS A 118 -7.38 -2.23 -9.58
CA CYS A 118 -7.52 -0.81 -9.32
C CYS A 118 -6.57 -0.34 -8.20
N LEU A 119 -6.37 0.97 -8.11
CA LEU A 119 -5.46 1.59 -7.15
C LEU A 119 -5.81 1.21 -5.70
N MET A 120 -7.09 1.03 -5.40
CA MET A 120 -7.58 0.67 -4.07
C MET A 120 -7.06 -0.71 -3.63
N TRP A 121 -7.16 -1.73 -4.48
CA TRP A 121 -6.67 -3.07 -4.16
C TRP A 121 -5.15 -3.12 -4.00
N ALA A 122 -4.43 -2.35 -4.85
CA ALA A 122 -2.99 -2.19 -4.71
C ALA A 122 -2.61 -1.52 -3.38
N ALA A 123 -3.34 -0.46 -2.98
CA ALA A 123 -3.11 0.22 -1.72
C ALA A 123 -3.38 -0.68 -0.51
N LEU A 124 -4.46 -1.51 -0.53
CA LEU A 124 -4.76 -2.47 0.53
C LEU A 124 -3.71 -3.57 0.64
N THR A 125 -3.22 -4.07 -0.49
CA THR A 125 -2.14 -5.07 -0.53
C THR A 125 -0.86 -4.51 0.09
N LEU A 126 -0.50 -3.26 -0.25
CA LEU A 126 0.65 -2.58 0.35
C LEU A 126 0.44 -2.24 1.82
N ALA A 127 -0.79 -1.91 2.22
CA ALA A 127 -1.13 -1.70 3.63
C ALA A 127 -0.91 -2.98 4.45
N LEU A 128 -1.34 -4.12 3.94
CA LEU A 128 -1.12 -5.42 4.59
C LEU A 128 0.37 -5.76 4.72
N LEU A 129 1.16 -5.50 3.67
CA LEU A 129 2.61 -5.69 3.68
C LEU A 129 3.31 -4.83 4.74
N ASN A 130 2.86 -3.59 4.93
CA ASN A 130 3.45 -2.63 5.87
C ASN A 130 2.87 -2.72 7.29
N LEU A 131 1.76 -3.43 7.48
CA LEU A 131 1.08 -3.56 8.76
C LEU A 131 2.00 -4.00 9.90
N PRO A 132 2.84 -5.06 9.78
CA PRO A 132 3.72 -5.49 10.86
C PRO A 132 4.73 -4.41 11.26
N VAL A 133 5.24 -3.63 10.30
CA VAL A 133 6.20 -2.55 10.58
C VAL A 133 5.54 -1.44 11.41
N VAL A 134 4.33 -1.04 11.03
CA VAL A 134 3.57 0.00 11.76
C VAL A 134 3.19 -0.48 13.15
N VAL A 135 2.76 -1.74 13.31
CA VAL A 135 2.40 -2.31 14.62
C VAL A 135 3.60 -2.31 15.56
N VAL A 136 4.76 -2.79 15.10
CA VAL A 136 5.98 -2.84 15.93
C VAL A 136 6.45 -1.43 16.30
N ALA A 137 6.53 -0.51 15.33
CA ALA A 137 6.94 0.86 15.59
C ALA A 137 5.98 1.59 16.56
N ALA A 138 4.67 1.38 16.41
CA ALA A 138 3.68 1.95 17.32
C ALA A 138 3.77 1.33 18.73
N GLU A 139 4.02 0.03 18.84
CA GLU A 139 4.23 -0.63 20.15
C GLU A 139 5.49 -0.10 20.86
N GLU A 140 6.59 0.10 20.13
CA GLU A 140 7.82 0.71 20.65
C GLU A 140 7.59 2.16 21.10
N ALA A 141 6.85 2.94 20.32
CA ALA A 141 6.48 4.29 20.68
C ALA A 141 5.63 4.36 21.96
N LEU A 142 4.69 3.43 22.13
CA LEU A 142 3.88 3.32 23.34
C LEU A 142 4.71 2.89 24.55
N ARG A 143 5.73 2.04 24.36
CA ARG A 143 6.66 1.63 25.43
C ARG A 143 7.57 2.76 25.89
N ALA A 144 7.89 3.71 25.02
CA ALA A 144 8.74 4.84 25.35
C ALA A 144 8.07 5.84 26.32
N VAL A 145 6.74 5.79 26.46
CA VAL A 145 6.01 6.66 27.41
C VAL A 145 6.25 6.19 28.84
N PRO A 146 6.73 7.07 29.76
CA PRO A 146 7.03 6.74 31.16
C PRO A 146 5.82 6.18 31.91
N LYS A 147 6.05 5.19 32.76
CA LYS A 147 4.98 4.56 33.56
C LYS A 147 4.38 5.55 34.59
N GLU A 148 5.20 6.42 35.11
CA GLU A 148 4.83 7.47 36.09
C GLU A 148 3.72 8.37 35.51
N THR A 149 3.80 8.71 34.24
CA THR A 149 2.78 9.54 33.56
C THR A 149 1.43 8.81 33.46
N ARG A 150 1.45 7.50 33.29
CA ARG A 150 0.24 6.66 33.26
C ARG A 150 -0.39 6.56 34.66
N GLU A 151 0.43 6.25 35.64
CA GLU A 151 0.01 6.12 37.04
C GLU A 151 -0.54 7.43 37.58
N ALA A 152 0.11 8.57 37.28
CA ALA A 152 -0.37 9.89 37.66
C ALA A 152 -1.75 10.21 37.07
N SER A 153 -1.97 9.88 35.78
CA SER A 153 -3.27 10.08 35.16
C SER A 153 -4.37 9.22 35.79
N LEU A 154 -4.07 7.96 36.12
CA LEU A 154 -5.01 7.06 36.78
C LEU A 154 -5.29 7.49 38.23
N ALA A 155 -4.27 8.00 38.96
CA ALA A 155 -4.43 8.52 40.30
C ALA A 155 -5.35 9.77 40.38
N LEU A 156 -5.40 10.55 39.30
CA LEU A 156 -6.35 11.67 39.12
C LEU A 156 -7.78 11.23 38.75
N GLY A 157 -8.05 9.91 38.72
CA GLY A 157 -9.38 9.36 38.46
C GLY A 157 -9.71 9.20 36.97
N ALA A 158 -8.74 9.35 36.06
CA ALA A 158 -8.99 9.12 34.66
C ALA A 158 -9.22 7.61 34.35
N THR A 159 -10.14 7.32 33.43
CA THR A 159 -10.32 5.94 32.94
C THR A 159 -9.13 5.52 32.05
N LYS A 160 -8.88 4.20 31.92
CA LYS A 160 -7.82 3.69 31.01
C LYS A 160 -7.91 4.28 29.60
N TRP A 161 -9.11 4.36 29.04
CA TRP A 161 -9.32 4.91 27.70
C TRP A 161 -9.02 6.41 27.62
N GLN A 162 -9.39 7.17 28.66
CA GLN A 162 -9.05 8.60 28.74
C GLN A 162 -7.55 8.81 28.83
N THR A 163 -6.85 8.01 29.64
CA THR A 163 -5.39 8.04 29.76
C THR A 163 -4.72 7.74 28.43
N ILE A 164 -5.16 6.69 27.72
CA ILE A 164 -4.62 6.34 26.41
C ILE A 164 -4.81 7.49 25.42
N ARG A 165 -6.03 7.99 25.27
CA ARG A 165 -6.37 8.97 24.23
C ARG A 165 -5.78 10.36 24.51
N ARG A 166 -5.75 10.81 25.78
CA ARG A 166 -5.37 12.18 26.13
C ARG A 166 -3.92 12.34 26.59
N VAL A 167 -3.31 11.26 27.06
CA VAL A 167 -1.97 11.33 27.66
C VAL A 167 -0.98 10.50 26.83
N ILE A 168 -1.24 9.21 26.67
CA ILE A 168 -0.28 8.28 26.05
C ILE A 168 -0.19 8.50 24.54
N LEU A 169 -1.32 8.54 23.84
CA LEU A 169 -1.33 8.65 22.38
C LEU A 169 -0.66 9.94 21.86
N PRO A 170 -0.91 11.14 22.43
CA PRO A 170 -0.20 12.34 22.01
C PRO A 170 1.31 12.28 22.25
N GLN A 171 1.76 11.65 23.33
CA GLN A 171 3.18 11.48 23.62
C GLN A 171 3.86 10.42 22.73
N ALA A 172 3.12 9.39 22.32
CA ALA A 172 3.60 8.35 21.41
C ALA A 172 3.58 8.78 19.93
N LEU A 173 2.83 9.85 19.57
CA LEU A 173 2.68 10.32 18.19
C LEU A 173 4.00 10.48 17.41
N PRO A 174 5.08 11.09 17.96
CA PRO A 174 6.34 11.21 17.24
C PRO A 174 6.91 9.85 16.81
N GLY A 175 6.84 8.84 17.68
CA GLY A 175 7.29 7.48 17.36
C GLY A 175 6.40 6.78 16.32
N VAL A 176 5.08 6.96 16.41
CA VAL A 176 4.13 6.46 15.41
C VAL A 176 4.37 7.09 14.04
N LEU A 177 4.65 8.40 14.00
CA LEU A 177 5.01 9.10 12.75
C LEU A 177 6.32 8.56 12.15
N THR A 178 7.30 8.23 12.98
CA THR A 178 8.53 7.55 12.51
C THR A 178 8.21 6.21 11.85
N GLY A 179 7.34 5.40 12.45
CA GLY A 179 6.85 4.16 11.85
C GLY A 179 6.10 4.37 10.52
N ALA A 180 5.31 5.44 10.42
CA ALA A 180 4.64 5.82 9.20
C ALA A 180 5.64 6.21 8.10
N ILE A 181 6.67 6.99 8.41
CA ILE A 181 7.73 7.37 7.46
C ILE A 181 8.49 6.14 6.97
N LEU A 182 8.81 5.19 7.85
CA LEU A 182 9.45 3.93 7.46
C LEU A 182 8.55 3.10 6.53
N SER A 183 7.25 3.07 6.75
CA SER A 183 6.31 2.37 5.87
C SER A 183 6.19 3.03 4.50
N ILE A 184 6.23 4.37 4.43
CA ILE A 184 6.29 5.13 3.17
C ILE A 184 7.56 4.79 2.40
N SER A 185 8.71 4.79 3.06
CA SER A 185 10.00 4.45 2.46
C SER A 185 10.03 3.04 1.87
N ARG A 186 9.31 2.09 2.47
CA ARG A 186 9.16 0.73 1.95
C ARG A 186 8.14 0.63 0.81
N GLY A 187 7.06 1.38 0.86
CA GLY A 187 6.01 1.39 -0.15
C GLY A 187 6.43 2.07 -1.47
N ALA A 188 7.24 3.11 -1.39
CA ALA A 188 7.66 3.89 -2.55
C ALA A 188 8.45 3.10 -3.61
N PRO A 189 9.43 2.22 -3.26
CA PRO A 189 10.16 1.41 -4.25
C PRO A 189 9.34 0.30 -4.90
N GLY A 190 8.25 -0.15 -4.27
CA GLY A 190 7.40 -1.23 -4.75
C GLY A 190 6.55 -0.86 -5.98
N ASN A 191 6.49 0.40 -6.33
CA ASN A 191 5.62 0.95 -7.39
C ASN A 191 6.11 0.74 -8.82
N ARG A 192 7.10 -0.13 -9.06
CA ARG A 192 7.49 -0.49 -10.45
C ARG A 192 6.32 -1.05 -11.26
N VAL A 193 5.32 -1.62 -10.57
CA VAL A 193 4.11 -2.17 -11.20
C VAL A 193 3.15 -1.08 -11.67
N THR A 194 3.13 0.09 -11.02
CA THR A 194 2.23 1.19 -11.41
C THR A 194 2.70 1.96 -12.63
N VAL A 195 3.99 1.88 -12.98
CA VAL A 195 4.56 2.59 -14.14
C VAL A 195 4.28 1.85 -15.45
N THR A 196 4.16 0.53 -15.41
CA THR A 196 3.96 -0.31 -16.61
C THR A 196 2.51 -0.65 -16.91
N SER A 197 1.61 -0.47 -15.94
CA SER A 197 0.18 -0.63 -16.16
C SER A 197 -0.51 0.72 -16.02
N PRO A 198 -1.38 1.14 -16.94
CA PRO A 198 -2.23 2.30 -16.74
C PRO A 198 -3.25 1.95 -15.65
N VAL A 199 -2.82 2.04 -14.39
CA VAL A 199 -3.71 1.88 -13.24
C VAL A 199 -4.65 3.07 -13.28
N ARG A 200 -5.88 2.82 -13.70
CA ARG A 200 -6.93 3.84 -13.69
C ARG A 200 -7.15 4.26 -12.23
N PRO A 201 -7.13 5.55 -11.92
CA PRO A 201 -7.31 6.06 -10.58
C PRO A 201 -8.70 5.78 -9.99
N THR A 202 -9.64 5.41 -10.82
CA THR A 202 -11.01 5.03 -10.44
C THR A 202 -11.40 3.79 -11.20
N CYS A 203 -12.21 2.92 -10.60
CA CYS A 203 -12.92 1.85 -11.31
C CYS A 203 -13.95 2.47 -12.27
N GLN A 204 -13.45 3.08 -13.35
CA GLN A 204 -14.31 3.70 -14.35
C GLN A 204 -14.76 2.63 -15.33
N SER A 205 -16.05 2.32 -15.29
CA SER A 205 -16.73 1.50 -16.27
C SER A 205 -16.53 2.07 -17.66
N ARG A 206 -15.89 1.32 -18.56
CA ARG A 206 -15.94 1.59 -19.99
C ARG A 206 -17.31 1.16 -20.51
N LEU A 207 -18.26 2.07 -20.55
CA LEU A 207 -19.33 2.01 -21.54
C LEU A 207 -18.70 2.41 -22.91
N GLY A 208 -18.48 1.46 -23.77
CA GLY A 208 -18.02 1.77 -25.13
C GLY A 208 -17.35 0.56 -25.78
N THR A 209 -18.16 -0.22 -26.44
CA THR A 209 -17.91 -1.02 -27.67
C THR A 209 -16.45 -1.37 -28.01
N VAL A 210 -16.06 -2.58 -27.70
CA VAL A 210 -14.98 -3.26 -28.43
C VAL A 210 -15.58 -3.87 -29.68
N SER A 211 -15.30 -3.26 -30.83
CA SER A 211 -15.53 -3.87 -32.14
C SER A 211 -14.55 -5.02 -32.33
N PRO A 212 -14.98 -6.23 -32.62
CA PRO A 212 -14.09 -7.34 -32.96
C PRO A 212 -13.82 -7.32 -34.46
N SER A 213 -12.82 -6.58 -34.89
CA SER A 213 -12.33 -6.69 -36.25
C SER A 213 -10.86 -6.31 -36.33
N ALA A 214 -9.99 -7.27 -36.25
CA ALA A 214 -8.68 -7.35 -36.91
C ALA A 214 -7.85 -8.53 -36.36
N THR A 215 -8.30 -9.76 -36.64
CA THR A 215 -7.40 -10.91 -36.66
C THR A 215 -7.50 -11.52 -38.04
N ALA A 216 -6.74 -10.98 -38.99
CA ALA A 216 -6.43 -11.65 -40.22
C ALA A 216 -5.02 -11.30 -40.68
N GLY A 217 -4.13 -12.26 -40.62
CA GLY A 217 -3.03 -12.41 -41.55
C GLY A 217 -1.72 -11.73 -41.21
N GLN A 218 -0.86 -12.44 -40.51
CA GLN A 218 0.57 -12.43 -40.82
C GLN A 218 1.17 -13.79 -40.45
N SER A 219 1.08 -14.72 -41.41
CA SER A 219 1.89 -15.92 -41.46
C SER A 219 3.33 -15.54 -41.83
N HIS A 220 4.23 -15.50 -40.88
CA HIS A 220 5.65 -15.43 -41.17
C HIS A 220 6.16 -16.81 -41.56
N HIS A 221 6.40 -16.97 -42.88
CA HIS A 221 7.14 -18.05 -43.48
C HIS A 221 8.57 -18.11 -42.96
N TRP A 222 8.90 -19.12 -42.20
CA TRP A 222 10.27 -19.52 -41.95
C TRP A 222 10.82 -20.24 -43.18
N ARG A 223 11.87 -19.69 -43.80
CA ARG A 223 12.72 -20.43 -44.74
C ARG A 223 13.97 -20.87 -44.02
N PRO A 224 14.33 -22.17 -44.01
CA PRO A 224 15.65 -22.61 -43.62
C PRO A 224 16.66 -22.24 -44.70
N ALA A 225 17.80 -21.70 -44.34
CA ALA A 225 18.95 -21.51 -45.22
C ALA A 225 19.65 -22.85 -45.36
N GLU A 226 19.66 -23.39 -46.57
CA GLU A 226 20.53 -24.48 -46.99
C GLU A 226 21.86 -23.91 -47.50
N ALA A 227 22.93 -24.66 -47.19
CA ALA A 227 24.30 -24.70 -47.63
C ALA A 227 25.32 -24.08 -46.67
#